data_44519f97bc86f17e8796baa738b8f141
#
_entry.id   44519f97bc86f17e8796baa738b8f141
#
_cell.length_a   1.000
_cell.length_b   1.000
_cell.length_c   1.000
_cell.angle_alpha   90.00
_cell.angle_beta   90.00
_cell.angle_gamma   90.00
#
_symmetry.space_group_name_H-M   'P 1'
#
loop_
_entity.id
_entity.type
_entity.pdbx_description
1 polymer ?
#
loop_
_entity_poly.entity_id
_entity_poly.type
_entity_poly.pdbx_seq_one_letter_code
_entity_poly.pdbx_strand_id
1 'polypeptide(L)'
;MTFVRCIGGIMPKVYKLIVNAVNKVSEKIDIELIYQLMNKNKGTFTEILVTYIIATVTNVIAAREYFQFGEFVTEILNISNFSIMLMWLGIVMLALFRIIYYILEKFVIRIHTGYKLSKILMDNTDDIFSEIKDYGGYSWGKNKTLMCCDNLIKGWTSKQIVIDCVTSHKKKSSEWLSDNNWEQEYIEYMSGSSAEKIISHGNNNQRWMIEDIQQNYSKNDKKIFISLQKTDYCTTSFVWNKFRSKDEHSKKLIQQVFSIKKGSYLPHSFCLHLVIVTSDKKVVTTVISNNKSNDYAGSIAVTLGEQIEDTDFNNNTGFCDNFVERWVIRALNEEFGIDASQYEYITGKDSISVLAFDFEGDIYNISLMTVLNLTVTYDQFAREVNRNPEKDKEYDEMKGLNLKKIPYILWLGDKLENGKYLYHPSSYLRLYLTYIHYYGIKKFVKEYEKAGK
;
A
#
# COMPACT_ATOMS: atom_id res chain seq x y z
N MET A 1 -21.35 -17.41 23.86
CA MET A 1 -20.20 -17.49 22.91
C MET A 1 -20.60 -17.60 21.43
N THR A 2 -21.80 -18.03 21.11
CA THR A 2 -22.31 -18.22 19.73
C THR A 2 -22.67 -16.92 19.01
N PHE A 3 -23.12 -15.89 19.74
CA PHE A 3 -23.55 -14.61 19.16
C PHE A 3 -22.40 -13.76 18.57
N VAL A 4 -21.20 -13.82 19.17
CA VAL A 4 -20.01 -13.08 18.71
C VAL A 4 -19.39 -13.72 17.44
N ARG A 5 -19.56 -15.03 17.23
CA ARG A 5 -19.12 -15.71 15.99
C ARG A 5 -19.98 -15.38 14.77
N CYS A 6 -21.29 -15.14 14.95
CA CYS A 6 -22.16 -14.71 13.86
C CYS A 6 -21.84 -13.30 13.36
N ILE A 7 -21.48 -12.36 14.26
CA ILE A 7 -21.17 -10.97 13.87
C ILE A 7 -19.83 -10.90 13.12
N GLY A 8 -18.83 -11.71 13.48
CA GLY A 8 -17.51 -11.73 12.80
C GLY A 8 -17.54 -12.20 11.35
N GLY A 9 -18.50 -13.06 10.97
CA GLY A 9 -18.67 -13.55 9.60
C GLY A 9 -19.60 -12.69 8.72
N ILE A 10 -20.47 -11.88 9.35
CA ILE A 10 -21.45 -11.03 8.64
C ILE A 10 -20.83 -9.66 8.29
N MET A 11 -19.95 -9.12 9.12
CA MET A 11 -19.34 -7.79 8.93
C MET A 11 -18.57 -7.63 7.62
N PRO A 12 -17.74 -8.59 7.15
CA PRO A 12 -17.07 -8.46 5.86
C PRO A 12 -18.04 -8.51 4.66
N LYS A 13 -19.09 -9.33 4.76
CA LYS A 13 -20.13 -9.41 3.72
C LYS A 13 -20.99 -8.15 3.67
N VAL A 14 -21.37 -7.63 4.82
CA VAL A 14 -22.11 -6.36 4.95
C VAL A 14 -21.24 -5.19 4.50
N TYR A 15 -19.96 -5.17 4.85
CA TYR A 15 -19.00 -4.16 4.36
C TYR A 15 -18.87 -4.20 2.83
N LYS A 16 -18.70 -5.39 2.24
CA LYS A 16 -18.63 -5.56 0.77
C LYS A 16 -19.94 -5.15 0.06
N LEU A 17 -21.09 -5.46 0.66
CA LEU A 17 -22.41 -5.02 0.18
C LEU A 17 -22.56 -3.49 0.25
N ILE A 18 -22.13 -2.88 1.35
CA ILE A 18 -22.15 -1.43 1.52
C ILE A 18 -21.20 -0.76 0.53
N VAL A 19 -19.99 -1.26 0.36
CA VAL A 19 -19.02 -0.73 -0.63
C VAL A 19 -19.56 -0.84 -2.05
N ASN A 20 -20.16 -1.97 -2.43
CA ASN A 20 -20.77 -2.15 -3.75
C ASN A 20 -22.01 -1.26 -3.95
N ALA A 21 -22.84 -1.11 -2.91
CA ALA A 21 -23.98 -0.20 -2.94
C ALA A 21 -23.53 1.26 -3.03
N VAL A 22 -22.48 1.64 -2.30
CA VAL A 22 -21.89 2.98 -2.33
C VAL A 22 -21.27 3.27 -3.69
N ASN A 23 -20.56 2.33 -4.29
CA ASN A 23 -20.00 2.50 -5.64
C ASN A 23 -21.11 2.69 -6.69
N LYS A 24 -22.20 1.89 -6.61
CA LYS A 24 -23.39 2.08 -7.47
C LYS A 24 -24.12 3.40 -7.23
N VAL A 25 -24.15 3.88 -6.00
CA VAL A 25 -24.76 5.15 -5.61
C VAL A 25 -23.87 6.32 -6.00
N SER A 26 -22.54 6.18 -5.89
CA SER A 26 -21.59 7.22 -6.30
C SER A 26 -21.57 7.51 -7.79
N GLU A 27 -21.96 6.54 -8.61
CA GLU A 27 -22.17 6.74 -10.07
C GLU A 27 -23.39 7.62 -10.39
N LYS A 28 -24.33 7.76 -9.44
CA LYS A 28 -25.60 8.49 -9.62
C LYS A 28 -25.75 9.75 -8.77
N ILE A 29 -24.89 9.92 -7.77
CA ILE A 29 -24.98 11.03 -6.80
C ILE A 29 -23.67 11.81 -6.86
N ASP A 30 -23.78 13.13 -7.05
CA ASP A 30 -22.66 14.04 -6.95
C ASP A 30 -22.18 14.14 -5.50
N ILE A 31 -21.19 13.29 -5.14
CA ILE A 31 -20.60 13.21 -3.80
C ILE A 31 -19.94 14.55 -3.42
N GLU A 32 -19.39 15.27 -4.40
CA GLU A 32 -18.79 16.60 -4.18
C GLU A 32 -19.87 17.60 -3.74
N LEU A 33 -21.04 17.57 -4.37
CA LEU A 33 -22.16 18.43 -4.00
C LEU A 33 -22.64 18.12 -2.56
N ILE A 34 -22.76 16.84 -2.20
CA ILE A 34 -23.17 16.44 -0.82
C ILE A 34 -22.13 16.92 0.19
N TYR A 35 -20.84 16.75 -0.09
CA TYR A 35 -19.77 17.21 0.79
C TYR A 35 -19.80 18.72 0.98
N GLN A 36 -19.99 19.47 -0.10
CA GLN A 36 -20.11 20.93 -0.06
C GLN A 36 -21.35 21.40 0.72
N LEU A 37 -22.51 20.74 0.52
CA LEU A 37 -23.73 21.01 1.26
C LEU A 37 -23.57 20.74 2.77
N MET A 38 -22.94 19.63 3.15
CA MET A 38 -22.67 19.33 4.55
C MET A 38 -21.71 20.34 5.20
N ASN A 39 -20.67 20.76 4.50
CA ASN A 39 -19.75 21.77 5.00
C ASN A 39 -20.41 23.16 5.12
N LYS A 40 -21.23 23.54 4.13
CA LYS A 40 -21.94 24.82 4.11
C LYS A 40 -22.95 24.94 5.25
N ASN A 41 -23.64 23.85 5.60
CA ASN A 41 -24.70 23.84 6.60
C ASN A 41 -24.21 23.56 8.04
N LYS A 42 -22.92 23.41 8.25
CA LYS A 42 -22.37 23.09 9.58
C LYS A 42 -22.61 24.19 10.62
N GLY A 43 -22.55 25.45 10.22
CA GLY A 43 -22.87 26.61 11.06
C GLY A 43 -24.35 26.65 11.41
N THR A 44 -25.22 26.56 10.40
CA THR A 44 -26.67 26.59 10.53
C THR A 44 -27.19 25.51 11.47
N PHE A 45 -26.63 24.30 11.41
CA PHE A 45 -27.00 23.22 12.31
C PHE A 45 -26.65 23.51 13.78
N THR A 46 -25.49 24.11 14.02
CA THR A 46 -25.08 24.52 15.37
C THR A 46 -25.99 25.60 15.91
N GLU A 47 -26.40 26.57 15.10
CA GLU A 47 -27.36 27.63 15.48
C GLU A 47 -28.74 27.09 15.82
N ILE A 48 -29.27 26.16 15.02
CA ILE A 48 -30.57 25.50 15.31
C ILE A 48 -30.49 24.74 16.63
N LEU A 49 -29.39 24.02 16.90
CA LEU A 49 -29.20 23.29 18.15
C LEU A 49 -29.18 24.22 19.36
N VAL A 50 -28.43 25.30 19.30
CA VAL A 50 -28.32 26.29 20.37
C VAL A 50 -29.68 26.96 20.62
N THR A 51 -30.39 27.33 19.55
CA THR A 51 -31.72 27.93 19.64
C THR A 51 -32.74 27.00 20.30
N TYR A 52 -32.70 25.69 19.95
CA TYR A 52 -33.58 24.69 20.55
C TYR A 52 -33.30 24.50 22.05
N ILE A 53 -32.03 24.44 22.46
CA ILE A 53 -31.65 24.34 23.88
C ILE A 53 -32.12 25.56 24.64
N ILE A 54 -31.92 26.76 24.13
CA ILE A 54 -32.38 28.01 24.75
C ILE A 54 -33.90 28.02 24.88
N ALA A 55 -34.62 27.69 23.81
CA ALA A 55 -36.10 27.63 23.85
C ALA A 55 -36.62 26.61 24.87
N THR A 56 -35.98 25.43 24.98
CA THR A 56 -36.38 24.40 25.93
C THR A 56 -36.12 24.84 27.37
N VAL A 57 -34.97 25.46 27.66
CA VAL A 57 -34.63 26.01 28.98
C VAL A 57 -35.58 27.14 29.33
N THR A 58 -35.87 28.03 28.41
CA THR A 58 -36.82 29.15 28.62
C THR A 58 -38.22 28.65 28.92
N ASN A 59 -38.70 27.64 28.19
CA ASN A 59 -40.02 27.03 28.46
C ASN A 59 -40.09 26.35 29.84
N VAL A 60 -39.01 25.71 30.29
CA VAL A 60 -38.94 25.10 31.62
C VAL A 60 -38.97 26.17 32.72
N ILE A 61 -38.25 27.29 32.53
CA ILE A 61 -38.24 28.42 33.46
C ILE A 61 -39.64 29.10 33.51
N ALA A 62 -40.24 29.36 32.36
CA ALA A 62 -41.57 29.94 32.26
C ALA A 62 -42.63 29.04 32.92
N ALA A 63 -42.57 27.74 32.70
CA ALA A 63 -43.46 26.80 33.37
C ALA A 63 -43.30 26.84 34.90
N ARG A 64 -42.08 27.03 35.41
CA ARG A 64 -41.82 27.15 36.86
C ARG A 64 -42.38 28.44 37.45
N GLU A 65 -42.37 29.54 36.75
CA GLU A 65 -42.94 30.81 37.23
C GLU A 65 -44.48 30.84 37.23
N TYR A 66 -45.11 30.12 36.30
CA TYR A 66 -46.57 30.07 36.19
C TYR A 66 -47.26 29.28 37.34
N PHE A 67 -46.50 28.47 38.11
CA PHE A 67 -47.00 27.54 39.08
C PHE A 67 -46.79 27.92 40.56
N GLN A 68 -46.72 29.22 40.90
CA GLN A 68 -46.57 29.67 42.30
C GLN A 68 -47.88 29.76 43.10
N PHE A 69 -49.05 29.29 42.64
CA PHE A 69 -50.28 29.35 43.38
C PHE A 69 -50.91 27.98 43.67
N GLY A 70 -50.95 27.63 44.95
CA GLY A 70 -51.82 26.82 45.82
C GLY A 70 -52.45 25.51 45.27
N GLU A 71 -52.70 24.54 46.11
CA GLU A 71 -53.45 23.24 46.01
C GLU A 71 -53.35 22.35 44.76
N PHE A 72 -52.82 22.86 43.68
CA PHE A 72 -52.46 22.14 42.45
C PHE A 72 -51.18 21.33 42.60
N VAL A 73 -50.60 21.21 43.78
CA VAL A 73 -49.21 20.71 43.96
C VAL A 73 -49.09 19.24 43.57
N THR A 74 -50.07 18.43 43.67
CA THR A 74 -50.01 16.99 43.30
C THR A 74 -50.16 16.77 41.80
N GLU A 75 -50.99 17.50 41.09
CA GLU A 75 -51.08 17.49 39.64
C GLU A 75 -49.85 18.18 39.00
N ILE A 76 -49.37 19.24 39.63
CA ILE A 76 -48.18 20.00 39.25
C ILE A 76 -46.92 19.12 39.33
N LEU A 77 -46.76 18.29 40.35
CA LEU A 77 -45.65 17.35 40.44
C LEU A 77 -45.65 16.38 39.25
N ASN A 78 -46.80 15.91 38.82
CA ASN A 78 -46.92 15.07 37.63
C ASN A 78 -46.62 15.86 36.34
N ILE A 79 -47.15 17.10 36.22
CA ILE A 79 -46.87 17.97 35.05
C ILE A 79 -45.40 18.43 35.04
N SER A 80 -44.82 18.78 36.18
CA SER A 80 -43.43 19.15 36.28
C SER A 80 -42.50 17.97 35.94
N ASN A 81 -42.86 16.78 36.47
CA ASN A 81 -42.12 15.56 36.13
C ASN A 81 -42.23 15.20 34.64
N PHE A 82 -43.40 15.40 34.03
CA PHE A 82 -43.64 15.21 32.62
C PHE A 82 -42.82 16.21 31.79
N SER A 83 -42.77 17.48 32.15
CA SER A 83 -41.97 18.50 31.50
C SER A 83 -40.46 18.24 31.62
N ILE A 84 -40.03 17.81 32.82
CA ILE A 84 -38.62 17.38 33.02
C ILE A 84 -38.30 16.15 32.18
N MET A 85 -39.21 15.18 32.11
CA MET A 85 -39.02 13.99 31.23
C MET A 85 -38.93 14.38 29.75
N LEU A 86 -39.79 15.28 29.25
CA LEU A 86 -39.76 15.78 27.91
C LEU A 86 -38.44 16.55 27.62
N MET A 87 -37.96 17.34 28.57
CA MET A 87 -36.70 18.02 28.48
C MET A 87 -35.54 17.03 28.34
N TRP A 88 -35.50 16.01 29.21
CA TRP A 88 -34.46 14.95 29.11
C TRP A 88 -34.58 14.16 27.82
N LEU A 89 -35.78 13.82 27.37
CA LEU A 89 -36.00 13.17 26.08
C LEU A 89 -35.44 14.03 24.93
N GLY A 90 -35.72 15.34 24.97
CA GLY A 90 -35.17 16.29 24.00
C GLY A 90 -33.63 16.33 23.99
N ILE A 91 -33.02 16.39 25.19
CA ILE A 91 -31.55 16.35 25.31
C ILE A 91 -30.98 15.05 24.77
N VAL A 92 -31.57 13.90 25.09
CA VAL A 92 -31.13 12.59 24.58
C VAL A 92 -31.29 12.51 23.07
N MET A 93 -32.41 12.96 22.51
CA MET A 93 -32.62 12.99 21.05
C MET A 93 -31.61 13.89 20.33
N LEU A 94 -31.29 15.06 20.89
CA LEU A 94 -30.28 15.95 20.37
C LEU A 94 -28.88 15.33 20.42
N ALA A 95 -28.53 14.66 21.51
CA ALA A 95 -27.27 13.96 21.64
C ALA A 95 -27.16 12.82 20.61
N LEU A 96 -28.23 12.03 20.46
CA LEU A 96 -28.29 10.97 19.44
C LEU A 96 -28.15 11.54 18.01
N PHE A 97 -28.89 12.62 17.73
CA PHE A 97 -28.81 13.28 16.42
C PHE A 97 -27.40 13.81 16.14
N ARG A 98 -26.76 14.38 17.16
CA ARG A 98 -25.36 14.84 17.05
C ARG A 98 -24.39 13.69 16.77
N ILE A 99 -24.58 12.56 17.44
CA ILE A 99 -23.79 11.34 17.23
C ILE A 99 -24.00 10.82 15.81
N ILE A 100 -25.26 10.71 15.37
CA ILE A 100 -25.60 10.26 14.01
C ILE A 100 -25.01 11.20 12.98
N TYR A 101 -25.16 12.52 13.15
CA TYR A 101 -24.57 13.51 12.23
C TYR A 101 -23.04 13.37 12.17
N TYR A 102 -22.37 13.22 13.31
CA TYR A 102 -20.91 13.02 13.35
C TYR A 102 -20.48 11.75 12.61
N ILE A 103 -21.23 10.66 12.80
CA ILE A 103 -20.97 9.39 12.09
C ILE A 103 -21.17 9.59 10.58
N LEU A 104 -22.25 10.24 10.17
CA LEU A 104 -22.52 10.52 8.75
C LEU A 104 -21.47 11.46 8.15
N GLU A 105 -21.06 12.51 8.85
CA GLU A 105 -19.98 13.41 8.41
C GLU A 105 -18.67 12.63 8.19
N LYS A 106 -18.29 11.76 9.14
CA LYS A 106 -17.10 10.93 9.01
C LYS A 106 -17.20 9.96 7.83
N PHE A 107 -18.37 9.38 7.63
CA PHE A 107 -18.65 8.47 6.53
C PHE A 107 -18.56 9.17 5.18
N VAL A 108 -19.22 10.32 5.02
CA VAL A 108 -19.17 11.12 3.78
C VAL A 108 -17.74 11.60 3.48
N ILE A 109 -17.00 12.07 4.49
CA ILE A 109 -15.58 12.45 4.33
C ILE A 109 -14.76 11.25 3.86
N ARG A 110 -15.01 10.07 4.41
CA ARG A 110 -14.28 8.85 4.02
C ARG A 110 -14.56 8.46 2.57
N ILE A 111 -15.83 8.49 2.15
CA ILE A 111 -16.23 8.19 0.78
C ILE A 111 -15.62 9.21 -0.19
N HIS A 112 -15.76 10.49 0.10
CA HIS A 112 -15.23 11.56 -0.73
C HIS A 112 -13.69 11.46 -0.87
N THR A 113 -12.98 11.17 0.24
CA THR A 113 -11.53 10.92 0.19
C THR A 113 -11.19 9.70 -0.66
N GLY A 114 -11.98 8.62 -0.55
CA GLY A 114 -11.82 7.41 -1.35
C GLY A 114 -12.06 7.66 -2.85
N TYR A 115 -13.10 8.42 -3.18
CA TYR A 115 -13.40 8.81 -4.56
C TYR A 115 -12.26 9.63 -5.17
N LYS A 116 -11.76 10.66 -4.47
CA LYS A 116 -10.63 11.47 -4.92
C LYS A 116 -9.37 10.64 -5.10
N LEU A 117 -9.08 9.74 -4.15
CA LEU A 117 -7.95 8.84 -4.26
C LEU A 117 -8.08 7.94 -5.49
N SER A 118 -9.25 7.33 -5.69
CA SER A 118 -9.51 6.49 -6.87
C SER A 118 -9.24 7.25 -8.16
N LYS A 119 -9.72 8.49 -8.26
CA LYS A 119 -9.45 9.34 -9.42
C LYS A 119 -7.95 9.59 -9.62
N ILE A 120 -7.22 9.99 -8.55
CA ILE A 120 -5.77 10.20 -8.62
C ILE A 120 -5.05 8.93 -9.10
N LEU A 121 -5.42 7.76 -8.57
CA LEU A 121 -4.78 6.50 -8.97
C LEU A 121 -5.12 6.13 -10.41
N MET A 122 -6.37 6.33 -10.86
CA MET A 122 -6.76 6.07 -12.25
C MET A 122 -6.01 6.97 -13.22
N ASP A 123 -5.88 8.26 -12.90
CA ASP A 123 -5.18 9.24 -13.75
C ASP A 123 -3.66 8.94 -13.86
N ASN A 124 -3.09 8.18 -12.93
CA ASN A 124 -1.67 7.82 -12.89
C ASN A 124 -1.39 6.33 -13.15
N THR A 125 -2.39 5.56 -13.56
CA THR A 125 -2.23 4.14 -13.86
C THR A 125 -2.10 3.95 -15.36
N ASP A 126 -1.13 3.15 -15.81
CA ASP A 126 -0.97 2.80 -17.22
C ASP A 126 -2.16 1.99 -17.71
N ASP A 127 -2.49 2.12 -19.00
CA ASP A 127 -3.62 1.44 -19.67
C ASP A 127 -3.63 -0.07 -19.43
N ILE A 128 -2.44 -0.67 -19.32
CA ILE A 128 -2.28 -2.10 -19.08
C ILE A 128 -2.98 -2.58 -17.80
N PHE A 129 -3.12 -1.70 -16.80
CA PHE A 129 -3.80 -2.00 -15.52
C PHE A 129 -5.19 -1.36 -15.42
N SER A 130 -5.55 -0.44 -16.32
CA SER A 130 -6.84 0.27 -16.28
C SER A 130 -8.02 -0.66 -16.47
N GLU A 131 -7.84 -1.76 -17.19
CA GLU A 131 -8.86 -2.79 -17.45
C GLU A 131 -9.06 -3.76 -16.27
N ILE A 132 -8.10 -3.80 -15.31
CA ILE A 132 -8.16 -4.70 -14.14
C ILE A 132 -8.92 -4.03 -13.00
N LYS A 133 -10.21 -3.75 -13.20
CA LYS A 133 -11.06 -3.01 -12.25
C LYS A 133 -11.41 -3.76 -10.97
N ASP A 134 -11.38 -5.08 -10.99
CA ASP A 134 -11.97 -5.91 -9.92
C ASP A 134 -11.00 -6.29 -8.80
N TYR A 135 -9.73 -5.97 -8.94
CA TYR A 135 -8.72 -6.31 -7.93
C TYR A 135 -8.37 -5.07 -7.11
N GLY A 136 -8.91 -5.03 -5.90
CA GLY A 136 -8.57 -4.00 -4.92
C GLY A 136 -7.06 -3.92 -4.72
N GLY A 137 -6.51 -2.72 -4.74
CA GLY A 137 -5.10 -2.46 -4.58
C GLY A 137 -4.74 -1.06 -5.07
N TYR A 138 -3.47 -0.71 -4.92
CA TYR A 138 -2.94 0.56 -5.39
C TYR A 138 -2.15 0.32 -6.68
N SER A 139 -2.29 1.21 -7.64
CA SER A 139 -1.53 1.19 -8.89
C SER A 139 -0.88 2.55 -9.08
N TRP A 140 0.33 2.57 -9.63
CA TRP A 140 0.98 3.78 -10.08
C TRP A 140 1.88 3.46 -11.28
N GLY A 141 1.62 4.11 -12.41
CA GLY A 141 2.29 3.78 -13.66
C GLY A 141 2.15 2.29 -13.99
N LYS A 142 3.26 1.62 -14.17
CA LYS A 142 3.34 0.19 -14.50
C LYS A 142 3.42 -0.74 -13.30
N ASN A 143 3.24 -0.21 -12.09
CA ASN A 143 3.31 -0.99 -10.86
C ASN A 143 1.95 -1.11 -10.21
N LYS A 144 1.62 -2.30 -9.71
CA LYS A 144 0.37 -2.57 -9.01
C LYS A 144 0.58 -3.50 -7.82
N THR A 145 -0.07 -3.19 -6.69
CA THR A 145 -0.05 -4.08 -5.53
C THR A 145 -0.86 -5.35 -5.79
N LEU A 146 -0.25 -6.51 -5.51
CA LEU A 146 -0.94 -7.80 -5.45
C LEU A 146 -1.65 -7.96 -4.11
N MET A 147 -0.97 -7.59 -3.03
CA MET A 147 -1.46 -7.68 -1.68
C MET A 147 -0.94 -6.50 -0.87
N CYS A 148 -1.82 -5.76 -0.23
CA CYS A 148 -1.45 -4.71 0.72
C CYS A 148 -1.68 -5.19 2.15
N CYS A 149 -0.86 -4.67 3.05
CA CYS A 149 -1.09 -4.77 4.47
C CYS A 149 -2.47 -4.18 4.85
N ASP A 150 -3.25 -4.87 5.70
CA ASP A 150 -4.59 -4.41 6.11
C ASP A 150 -4.55 -3.05 6.80
N ASN A 151 -3.43 -2.71 7.40
CA ASN A 151 -3.19 -1.44 8.04
C ASN A 151 -1.84 -0.87 7.57
N LEU A 152 -1.87 -0.16 6.45
CA LEU A 152 -0.68 0.45 5.87
C LEU A 152 0.08 1.37 6.84
N ILE A 153 -0.62 2.00 7.80
CA ILE A 153 0.02 2.87 8.79
C ILE A 153 0.97 2.08 9.70
N LYS A 154 0.60 0.85 10.07
CA LYS A 154 1.46 -0.01 10.90
C LYS A 154 2.39 -0.90 10.06
N GLY A 155 1.94 -1.33 8.90
CA GLY A 155 2.62 -2.38 8.13
C GLY A 155 2.51 -3.75 8.78
N TRP A 156 3.06 -4.76 8.11
CA TRP A 156 3.42 -6.04 8.72
C TRP A 156 4.86 -5.94 9.24
N THR A 157 5.15 -6.57 10.36
CA THR A 157 6.53 -6.71 10.84
C THR A 157 7.28 -7.74 10.02
N SER A 158 8.62 -7.67 9.98
CA SER A 158 9.45 -8.67 9.29
C SER A 158 9.13 -10.11 9.72
N LYS A 159 8.85 -10.34 11.01
CA LYS A 159 8.52 -11.66 11.59
C LYS A 159 7.15 -12.22 11.21
N GLN A 160 6.28 -11.38 10.63
CA GLN A 160 4.97 -11.82 10.12
C GLN A 160 5.04 -12.37 8.70
N ILE A 161 6.15 -12.18 8.00
CA ILE A 161 6.38 -12.71 6.67
C ILE A 161 7.34 -13.88 6.80
N VAL A 162 6.91 -15.05 6.37
CA VAL A 162 7.62 -16.32 6.60
C VAL A 162 7.75 -17.08 5.29
N ILE A 163 8.95 -17.57 4.99
CA ILE A 163 9.12 -18.62 3.98
C ILE A 163 8.80 -19.93 4.66
N ASP A 164 7.80 -20.66 4.15
CA ASP A 164 7.35 -21.93 4.72
C ASP A 164 7.76 -23.15 3.89
N CYS A 165 8.01 -22.95 2.61
CA CYS A 165 8.39 -24.00 1.70
C CYS A 165 9.35 -23.49 0.63
N VAL A 166 10.35 -24.32 0.33
CA VAL A 166 11.29 -24.06 -0.76
C VAL A 166 11.31 -25.29 -1.66
N THR A 167 10.82 -25.15 -2.88
CA THR A 167 10.78 -26.23 -3.86
C THR A 167 12.06 -26.21 -4.68
N SER A 168 12.99 -27.12 -4.37
CA SER A 168 14.24 -27.29 -5.13
C SER A 168 14.02 -27.91 -6.52
N HIS A 169 12.89 -28.56 -6.70
CA HIS A 169 12.56 -29.16 -7.99
C HIS A 169 12.02 -28.09 -8.92
N LYS A 170 12.58 -27.99 -10.11
CA LYS A 170 11.92 -27.39 -11.28
C LYS A 170 10.64 -28.15 -11.56
N LYS A 171 9.70 -28.10 -10.61
CA LYS A 171 8.39 -28.67 -10.78
C LYS A 171 7.78 -27.87 -11.91
N LYS A 172 7.83 -28.52 -13.11
CA LYS A 172 7.01 -28.11 -14.20
C LYS A 172 7.33 -26.74 -14.82
N SER A 173 8.61 -26.48 -15.10
CA SER A 173 8.94 -25.46 -16.10
C SER A 173 8.20 -25.68 -17.43
N SER A 174 7.64 -26.88 -17.65
CA SER A 174 6.87 -27.23 -18.81
C SER A 174 5.39 -26.86 -18.73
N GLU A 175 4.76 -26.86 -17.54
CA GLU A 175 3.32 -26.61 -17.46
C GLU A 175 2.93 -25.18 -17.86
N TRP A 176 3.64 -24.15 -17.36
CA TRP A 176 3.36 -22.78 -17.75
C TRP A 176 3.64 -22.52 -19.23
N LEU A 177 4.58 -23.28 -19.85
CA LEU A 177 4.80 -23.22 -21.30
C LEU A 177 3.62 -23.81 -22.05
N SER A 178 3.17 -25.03 -21.69
CA SER A 178 2.03 -25.67 -22.36
C SER A 178 0.72 -24.93 -22.12
N ASP A 179 0.49 -24.43 -20.91
CA ASP A 179 -0.71 -23.64 -20.59
C ASP A 179 -0.84 -22.37 -21.45
N ASN A 180 0.28 -21.85 -21.95
CA ASN A 180 0.35 -20.65 -22.78
C ASN A 180 0.72 -20.96 -24.25
N ASN A 181 0.92 -22.21 -24.64
CA ASN A 181 1.39 -22.66 -25.95
C ASN A 181 2.73 -22.00 -26.35
N TRP A 182 3.67 -21.90 -25.42
CA TRP A 182 4.96 -21.21 -25.63
C TRP A 182 6.16 -22.14 -25.77
N GLU A 183 5.97 -23.46 -25.81
CA GLU A 183 7.06 -24.44 -25.82
C GLU A 183 8.02 -24.20 -26.99
N GLN A 184 7.50 -24.05 -28.20
CA GLN A 184 8.30 -23.84 -29.38
C GLN A 184 9.08 -22.53 -29.33
N GLU A 185 8.42 -21.44 -28.94
CA GLU A 185 9.04 -20.12 -28.85
C GLU A 185 10.11 -20.06 -27.74
N TYR A 186 9.90 -20.78 -26.62
CA TYR A 186 10.89 -20.89 -25.57
C TYR A 186 12.14 -21.65 -26.04
N ILE A 187 11.98 -22.76 -26.79
CA ILE A 187 13.10 -23.50 -27.40
C ILE A 187 13.87 -22.59 -28.35
N GLU A 188 13.19 -21.85 -29.22
CA GLU A 188 13.79 -20.89 -30.15
C GLU A 188 14.52 -19.76 -29.41
N TYR A 189 13.93 -19.21 -28.34
CA TYR A 189 14.58 -18.22 -27.50
C TYR A 189 15.85 -18.74 -26.84
N MET A 190 15.79 -19.95 -26.23
CA MET A 190 16.94 -20.56 -25.54
C MET A 190 18.07 -20.95 -26.50
N SER A 191 17.78 -21.23 -27.76
CA SER A 191 18.75 -21.49 -28.83
C SER A 191 19.19 -20.20 -29.55
N GLY A 192 18.59 -19.07 -29.27
CA GLY A 192 18.84 -17.80 -29.92
C GLY A 192 19.98 -16.98 -29.31
N SER A 193 20.45 -16.00 -30.07
CA SER A 193 21.60 -15.14 -29.70
C SER A 193 21.39 -14.37 -28.37
N SER A 194 20.17 -14.10 -27.97
CA SER A 194 19.87 -13.38 -26.71
C SER A 194 20.16 -14.25 -25.47
N ALA A 195 19.68 -15.49 -25.46
CA ALA A 195 19.97 -16.42 -24.38
C ALA A 195 21.46 -16.83 -24.39
N GLU A 196 22.05 -17.06 -25.59
CA GLU A 196 23.47 -17.37 -25.74
C GLU A 196 24.36 -16.27 -25.15
N LYS A 197 24.06 -14.98 -25.40
CA LYS A 197 24.75 -13.86 -24.75
C LYS A 197 24.66 -13.89 -23.24
N ILE A 198 23.46 -14.10 -22.69
CA ILE A 198 23.24 -14.16 -21.24
C ILE A 198 24.08 -15.30 -20.65
N ILE A 199 24.06 -16.48 -21.25
CA ILE A 199 24.72 -17.68 -20.74
C ILE A 199 26.26 -17.53 -20.90
N SER A 200 26.74 -17.08 -22.04
CA SER A 200 28.19 -16.96 -22.33
C SER A 200 28.86 -15.88 -21.46
N HIS A 201 28.15 -14.84 -21.04
CA HIS A 201 28.64 -13.85 -20.09
C HIS A 201 28.50 -14.27 -18.62
N GLY A 202 28.04 -15.48 -18.34
CA GLY A 202 27.82 -15.97 -16.97
C GLY A 202 26.65 -15.30 -16.24
N ASN A 203 25.78 -14.60 -16.97
CA ASN A 203 24.68 -13.82 -16.38
C ASN A 203 23.39 -14.62 -16.16
N ASN A 204 23.38 -15.93 -16.52
CA ASN A 204 22.20 -16.78 -16.24
C ASN A 204 22.19 -17.25 -14.78
N ASN A 205 22.17 -16.30 -13.86
CA ASN A 205 22.14 -16.58 -12.43
C ASN A 205 20.83 -17.23 -12.03
N GLN A 206 20.91 -18.09 -11.01
CA GLN A 206 19.74 -18.65 -10.34
C GLN A 206 18.90 -17.52 -9.79
N ARG A 207 17.59 -17.68 -9.89
CA ARG A 207 16.56 -16.78 -9.36
C ARG A 207 15.59 -17.56 -8.48
N TRP A 208 14.92 -16.84 -7.62
CA TRP A 208 13.80 -17.36 -6.86
C TRP A 208 12.53 -16.65 -7.29
N MET A 209 11.48 -17.42 -7.51
CA MET A 209 10.14 -16.93 -7.78
C MET A 209 9.19 -17.35 -6.65
N ILE A 210 8.12 -16.58 -6.48
CA ILE A 210 7.04 -16.96 -5.59
C ILE A 210 6.19 -18.04 -6.29
N GLU A 211 6.01 -19.19 -5.65
CA GLU A 211 5.09 -20.23 -6.09
C GLU A 211 3.69 -20.02 -5.50
N ASP A 212 3.62 -19.58 -4.23
CA ASP A 212 2.34 -19.35 -3.54
C ASP A 212 2.50 -18.33 -2.40
N ILE A 213 1.44 -17.57 -2.14
CA ILE A 213 1.32 -16.67 -0.99
C ILE A 213 0.05 -17.04 -0.23
N GLN A 214 0.21 -17.44 1.02
CA GLN A 214 -0.91 -17.80 1.90
C GLN A 214 -0.98 -16.85 3.09
N GLN A 215 -2.16 -16.38 3.40
CA GLN A 215 -2.40 -15.55 4.57
C GLN A 215 -3.15 -16.34 5.64
N ASN A 216 -2.54 -16.51 6.80
CA ASN A 216 -3.18 -17.14 7.94
C ASN A 216 -3.71 -16.07 8.90
N TYR A 217 -5.04 -16.04 9.09
CA TYR A 217 -5.73 -15.16 10.02
C TYR A 217 -6.10 -15.90 11.30
N SER A 218 -5.15 -16.42 12.04
CA SER A 218 -5.47 -16.80 13.42
C SER A 218 -5.64 -15.54 14.27
N LYS A 219 -6.52 -15.56 15.28
CA LYS A 219 -6.82 -14.37 16.11
C LYS A 219 -5.61 -13.75 16.79
N ASN A 220 -4.55 -14.54 17.02
CA ASN A 220 -3.39 -14.13 17.81
C ASN A 220 -2.07 -14.14 17.03
N ASP A 221 -2.03 -14.69 15.82
CA ASP A 221 -0.80 -14.82 15.04
C ASP A 221 -1.11 -14.66 13.55
N LYS A 222 -1.01 -13.42 13.09
CA LYS A 222 -1.24 -13.07 11.70
C LYS A 222 0.07 -13.21 10.94
N LYS A 223 0.17 -14.25 10.11
CA LYS A 223 1.35 -14.50 9.28
C LYS A 223 1.00 -14.63 7.81
N ILE A 224 1.95 -14.26 6.98
CA ILE A 224 1.95 -14.49 5.54
C ILE A 224 3.02 -15.53 5.27
N PHE A 225 2.62 -16.62 4.66
CA PHE A 225 3.50 -17.69 4.26
C PHE A 225 3.78 -17.60 2.77
N ILE A 226 5.05 -17.74 2.40
CA ILE A 226 5.54 -17.67 1.04
C ILE A 226 6.19 -18.98 0.70
N SER A 227 5.74 -19.63 -0.37
CA SER A 227 6.44 -20.75 -0.97
C SER A 227 7.29 -20.26 -2.13
N LEU A 228 8.56 -20.66 -2.17
CA LEU A 228 9.51 -20.26 -3.21
C LEU A 228 9.86 -21.44 -4.13
N GLN A 229 10.06 -21.13 -5.41
CA GLN A 229 10.54 -22.06 -6.43
C GLN A 229 11.77 -21.49 -7.14
N LYS A 230 12.72 -22.37 -7.50
CA LYS A 230 13.88 -21.98 -8.31
C LYS A 230 13.50 -21.69 -9.75
N THR A 231 14.07 -20.65 -10.31
CA THR A 231 14.06 -20.30 -11.74
C THR A 231 15.43 -19.75 -12.13
N ASP A 232 15.59 -19.22 -13.31
CA ASP A 232 16.84 -18.63 -13.80
C ASP A 232 16.57 -17.35 -14.62
N TYR A 233 17.61 -16.58 -14.86
CA TYR A 233 17.49 -15.30 -15.54
C TYR A 233 17.02 -15.42 -16.99
N CYS A 234 17.46 -16.43 -17.74
CA CYS A 234 16.99 -16.63 -19.11
C CYS A 234 15.50 -16.89 -19.17
N THR A 235 14.99 -17.77 -18.27
CA THR A 235 13.56 -18.08 -18.16
C THR A 235 12.73 -16.86 -17.80
N THR A 236 13.17 -16.06 -16.82
CA THR A 236 12.46 -14.83 -16.43
C THR A 236 12.53 -13.78 -17.56
N SER A 237 13.66 -13.67 -18.27
CA SER A 237 13.81 -12.77 -19.41
C SER A 237 12.91 -13.14 -20.59
N PHE A 238 12.69 -14.44 -20.83
CA PHE A 238 11.74 -14.89 -21.84
C PHE A 238 10.33 -14.41 -21.52
N VAL A 239 9.86 -14.66 -20.29
CA VAL A 239 8.53 -14.20 -19.84
C VAL A 239 8.43 -12.67 -19.93
N TRP A 240 9.44 -11.96 -19.50
CA TRP A 240 9.52 -10.51 -19.61
C TRP A 240 9.38 -10.01 -21.05
N ASN A 241 10.10 -10.62 -22.02
CA ASN A 241 9.98 -10.25 -23.43
C ASN A 241 8.56 -10.48 -23.95
N LYS A 242 7.87 -11.53 -23.52
CA LYS A 242 6.46 -11.76 -23.83
C LYS A 242 5.56 -10.66 -23.30
N PHE A 243 5.84 -10.14 -22.12
CA PHE A 243 5.11 -9.02 -21.51
C PHE A 243 5.33 -7.69 -22.23
N ARG A 244 6.54 -7.46 -22.74
CA ARG A 244 6.88 -6.23 -23.46
C ARG A 244 6.22 -6.13 -24.84
N SER A 245 5.82 -7.24 -25.43
CA SER A 245 5.21 -7.26 -26.78
C SER A 245 3.88 -6.51 -26.87
N LYS A 246 3.25 -6.17 -25.73
CA LYS A 246 1.97 -5.39 -25.60
C LYS A 246 0.80 -5.93 -26.43
N ASP A 247 0.84 -7.18 -26.83
CA ASP A 247 -0.23 -7.83 -27.57
C ASP A 247 -1.41 -8.21 -26.65
N GLU A 248 -2.52 -8.66 -27.24
CA GLU A 248 -3.71 -9.15 -26.51
C GLU A 248 -3.38 -10.32 -25.55
N HIS A 249 -2.33 -11.07 -25.86
CA HIS A 249 -1.84 -12.18 -25.05
C HIS A 249 -1.24 -11.68 -23.74
N SER A 250 -0.43 -10.62 -23.79
CA SER A 250 0.15 -9.96 -22.61
C SER A 250 -0.93 -9.42 -21.67
N LYS A 251 -2.02 -8.88 -22.18
CA LYS A 251 -3.17 -8.44 -21.37
C LYS A 251 -3.83 -9.60 -20.63
N LYS A 252 -4.02 -10.75 -21.28
CA LYS A 252 -4.56 -11.95 -20.64
C LYS A 252 -3.66 -12.47 -19.54
N LEU A 253 -2.35 -12.43 -19.74
CA LEU A 253 -1.35 -12.85 -18.73
C LEU A 253 -1.41 -11.96 -17.50
N ILE A 254 -1.52 -10.66 -17.66
CA ILE A 254 -1.68 -9.72 -16.53
C ILE A 254 -2.95 -10.04 -15.76
N GLN A 255 -4.06 -10.30 -16.45
CA GLN A 255 -5.30 -10.72 -15.80
C GLN A 255 -5.12 -12.03 -15.02
N GLN A 256 -4.36 -13.00 -15.55
CA GLN A 256 -4.03 -14.24 -14.85
C GLN A 256 -3.22 -14.00 -13.59
N VAL A 257 -2.20 -13.13 -13.61
CA VAL A 257 -1.39 -12.76 -12.43
C VAL A 257 -2.28 -12.21 -11.31
N PHE A 258 -3.27 -11.40 -11.63
CA PHE A 258 -4.17 -10.81 -10.65
C PHE A 258 -5.39 -11.67 -10.29
N SER A 259 -5.71 -12.69 -11.10
CA SER A 259 -6.78 -13.66 -10.80
C SER A 259 -6.32 -14.86 -9.96
N ILE A 260 -5.14 -14.79 -9.40
CA ILE A 260 -4.38 -15.89 -8.82
C ILE A 260 -5.25 -16.91 -8.11
N LYS A 261 -5.36 -18.05 -8.77
CA LYS A 261 -5.60 -19.33 -8.15
C LYS A 261 -4.24 -19.90 -7.80
N LYS A 262 -4.14 -20.44 -6.59
CA LYS A 262 -2.98 -21.14 -6.04
C LYS A 262 -2.11 -21.81 -7.13
N GLY A 263 -0.84 -21.45 -7.22
CA GLY A 263 0.16 -22.14 -8.03
C GLY A 263 0.30 -21.72 -9.50
N SER A 264 -0.17 -20.55 -9.90
CA SER A 264 -0.17 -20.13 -11.31
C SER A 264 0.69 -18.90 -11.64
N TYR A 265 1.69 -18.59 -10.83
CA TYR A 265 2.63 -17.54 -11.21
C TYR A 265 3.55 -17.98 -12.35
N LEU A 266 3.68 -17.15 -13.37
CA LEU A 266 4.71 -17.33 -14.39
C LEU A 266 6.10 -17.09 -13.78
N PRO A 267 7.16 -17.66 -14.37
CA PRO A 267 8.54 -17.39 -13.92
C PRO A 267 8.84 -15.90 -13.83
N HIS A 268 9.27 -15.47 -12.66
CA HIS A 268 9.61 -14.07 -12.34
C HIS A 268 10.73 -14.04 -11.30
N SER A 269 11.36 -12.88 -11.12
CA SER A 269 12.25 -12.67 -9.98
C SER A 269 11.45 -12.18 -8.78
N PHE A 270 11.78 -12.71 -7.59
CA PHE A 270 11.27 -12.17 -6.33
C PHE A 270 12.28 -11.18 -5.77
N CYS A 271 11.86 -9.93 -5.64
CA CYS A 271 12.71 -8.81 -5.29
C CYS A 271 12.29 -8.12 -3.99
N LEU A 272 13.24 -7.52 -3.30
CA LEU A 272 13.01 -6.58 -2.22
C LEU A 272 12.96 -5.17 -2.80
N HIS A 273 11.89 -4.45 -2.56
CA HIS A 273 11.82 -3.01 -2.76
C HIS A 273 12.00 -2.31 -1.41
N LEU A 274 13.23 -1.91 -1.10
CA LEU A 274 13.56 -1.29 0.17
C LEU A 274 13.55 0.23 0.06
N VAL A 275 12.72 0.87 0.89
CA VAL A 275 12.71 2.32 1.10
C VAL A 275 13.31 2.62 2.47
N ILE A 276 14.40 3.36 2.50
CA ILE A 276 15.06 3.77 3.73
C ILE A 276 14.56 5.15 4.14
N VAL A 277 14.08 5.27 5.38
CA VAL A 277 13.59 6.52 5.95
C VAL A 277 14.37 6.86 7.21
N THR A 278 15.00 8.01 7.21
CA THR A 278 15.84 8.50 8.32
C THR A 278 15.01 9.15 9.44
N SER A 279 15.60 9.32 10.62
CA SER A 279 14.93 9.92 11.79
C SER A 279 14.44 11.35 11.53
N ASP A 280 15.14 12.12 10.68
CA ASP A 280 14.76 13.46 10.24
C ASP A 280 13.75 13.47 9.08
N LYS A 281 13.07 12.32 8.86
CA LYS A 281 11.98 12.16 7.88
C LYS A 281 12.38 12.45 6.43
N LYS A 282 13.56 12.00 6.05
CA LYS A 282 14.00 11.97 4.67
C LYS A 282 13.99 10.53 4.14
N VAL A 283 13.52 10.34 2.92
CA VAL A 283 13.69 9.11 2.14
C VAL A 283 15.06 9.17 1.50
N VAL A 284 15.84 8.11 1.65
CA VAL A 284 17.09 7.95 0.92
C VAL A 284 16.77 7.61 -0.52
N THR A 285 17.26 8.39 -1.46
CA THR A 285 17.15 8.16 -2.90
C THR A 285 18.53 8.05 -3.52
N THR A 286 18.64 7.27 -4.58
CA THR A 286 19.91 7.06 -5.32
C THR A 286 19.70 7.42 -6.79
N VAL A 287 20.74 7.88 -7.47
CA VAL A 287 20.73 8.10 -8.91
C VAL A 287 21.37 6.88 -9.57
N ILE A 288 20.62 6.16 -10.37
CA ILE A 288 21.12 4.94 -11.06
C ILE A 288 22.30 5.30 -11.92
N SER A 289 23.39 4.54 -11.79
CA SER A 289 24.64 4.85 -12.51
C SER A 289 24.47 4.84 -14.03
N ASN A 290 25.03 5.86 -14.67
CA ASN A 290 25.06 5.96 -16.13
C ASN A 290 25.96 4.91 -16.80
N ASN A 291 26.81 4.24 -16.02
CA ASN A 291 27.67 3.15 -16.53
C ASN A 291 26.89 1.83 -16.73
N LYS A 292 25.66 1.74 -16.23
CA LYS A 292 24.78 0.59 -16.48
C LYS A 292 24.01 0.79 -17.78
N SER A 293 24.08 -0.19 -18.66
CA SER A 293 23.30 -0.23 -19.90
C SER A 293 21.85 -0.64 -19.60
N ASN A 294 21.10 0.21 -18.90
CA ASN A 294 19.67 0.02 -18.70
C ASN A 294 18.88 1.25 -19.14
N ASP A 295 17.62 1.06 -19.46
CA ASP A 295 16.73 2.11 -19.95
C ASP A 295 16.49 3.24 -18.91
N TYR A 296 16.90 3.03 -17.66
CA TYR A 296 16.66 3.93 -16.51
C TYR A 296 17.95 4.57 -15.98
N ALA A 297 19.08 4.44 -16.68
CA ALA A 297 20.33 5.07 -16.30
C ALA A 297 20.15 6.59 -16.12
N GLY A 298 20.62 7.14 -15.00
CA GLY A 298 20.47 8.53 -14.60
C GLY A 298 19.12 8.87 -13.95
N SER A 299 18.16 7.94 -13.86
CA SER A 299 16.92 8.17 -13.10
C SER A 299 17.13 8.00 -11.59
N ILE A 300 16.22 8.57 -10.80
CA ILE A 300 16.25 8.48 -9.34
C ILE A 300 15.52 7.20 -8.90
N ALA A 301 16.19 6.34 -8.14
CA ALA A 301 15.60 5.18 -7.48
C ALA A 301 15.26 5.47 -6.00
N VAL A 302 14.24 4.80 -5.48
CA VAL A 302 13.76 4.92 -4.09
C VAL A 302 13.81 3.53 -3.44
N THR A 303 14.67 3.19 -2.62
CA THR A 303 16.07 3.46 -2.39
C THR A 303 16.86 2.47 -3.22
N LEU A 304 16.55 1.15 -3.03
CA LEU A 304 17.15 0.04 -3.75
C LEU A 304 16.12 -1.05 -4.11
N GLY A 305 16.48 -1.89 -5.06
CA GLY A 305 15.79 -3.13 -5.41
C GLY A 305 16.81 -4.26 -5.41
N GLU A 306 16.57 -5.32 -4.62
CA GLU A 306 17.50 -6.43 -4.48
C GLU A 306 16.78 -7.76 -4.63
N GLN A 307 17.41 -8.74 -5.24
CA GLN A 307 16.84 -10.08 -5.44
C GLN A 307 17.11 -10.94 -4.23
N ILE A 308 16.17 -11.85 -3.91
CA ILE A 308 16.37 -12.81 -2.84
C ILE A 308 17.41 -13.86 -3.25
N GLU A 309 18.30 -14.22 -2.33
CA GLU A 309 19.34 -15.24 -2.50
C GLU A 309 19.22 -16.38 -1.48
N ASP A 310 19.94 -17.45 -1.74
CA ASP A 310 20.00 -18.65 -0.88
C ASP A 310 20.47 -18.31 0.55
N THR A 311 21.26 -17.26 0.71
CA THR A 311 21.80 -16.79 2.00
C THR A 311 20.76 -16.09 2.87
N ASP A 312 19.68 -15.58 2.28
CA ASP A 312 18.63 -14.86 3.00
C ASP A 312 17.72 -15.81 3.79
N PHE A 313 17.66 -17.09 3.41
CA PHE A 313 16.83 -18.11 4.06
C PHE A 313 17.54 -19.47 4.13
N ASN A 314 16.96 -20.40 4.88
CA ASN A 314 17.56 -21.72 5.04
C ASN A 314 16.95 -22.71 4.04
N ASN A 315 17.69 -23.00 2.96
CA ASN A 315 17.26 -23.94 1.92
C ASN A 315 17.02 -25.37 2.44
N ASN A 316 17.64 -25.77 3.56
CA ASN A 316 17.58 -27.14 4.06
C ASN A 316 16.32 -27.42 4.88
N THR A 317 15.76 -26.41 5.55
CA THR A 317 14.59 -26.56 6.42
C THR A 317 13.29 -26.12 5.78
N GLY A 318 13.35 -25.33 4.70
CA GLY A 318 12.19 -24.72 4.05
C GLY A 318 11.47 -23.68 4.89
N PHE A 319 11.80 -23.53 6.18
CA PHE A 319 11.15 -22.57 7.07
C PHE A 319 12.12 -21.46 7.49
N CYS A 320 11.72 -20.21 7.30
CA CYS A 320 12.49 -19.05 7.75
C CYS A 320 11.58 -17.85 8.08
N ASP A 321 11.56 -17.45 9.33
CA ASP A 321 10.75 -16.32 9.83
C ASP A 321 11.53 -15.01 10.00
N ASN A 322 12.82 -15.01 9.71
CA ASN A 322 13.69 -13.83 9.78
C ASN A 322 14.37 -13.50 8.43
N PHE A 323 13.88 -14.08 7.33
CA PHE A 323 14.50 -13.87 6.01
C PHE A 323 14.42 -12.41 5.54
N VAL A 324 13.35 -11.70 5.86
CA VAL A 324 13.22 -10.27 5.49
C VAL A 324 14.32 -9.44 6.11
N GLU A 325 14.64 -9.67 7.38
CA GLU A 325 15.71 -8.96 8.07
C GLU A 325 17.09 -9.30 7.51
N ARG A 326 17.35 -10.58 7.26
CA ARG A 326 18.61 -11.03 6.61
C ARG A 326 18.78 -10.40 5.23
N TRP A 327 17.71 -10.41 4.44
CA TRP A 327 17.69 -9.80 3.10
C TRP A 327 17.97 -8.30 3.16
N VAL A 328 17.35 -7.57 4.10
CA VAL A 328 17.61 -6.15 4.30
C VAL A 328 19.07 -5.90 4.70
N ILE A 329 19.63 -6.70 5.61
CA ILE A 329 21.04 -6.57 6.05
C ILE A 329 21.98 -6.83 4.86
N ARG A 330 21.76 -7.91 4.08
CA ARG A 330 22.56 -8.21 2.90
C ARG A 330 22.46 -7.08 1.86
N ALA A 331 21.27 -6.63 1.53
CA ALA A 331 21.04 -5.55 0.58
C ALA A 331 21.75 -4.24 0.99
N LEU A 332 21.70 -3.88 2.28
CA LEU A 332 22.43 -2.73 2.80
C LEU A 332 23.96 -2.91 2.70
N ASN A 333 24.43 -4.13 2.95
CA ASN A 333 25.85 -4.42 2.84
C ASN A 333 26.34 -4.35 1.38
N GLU A 334 25.59 -4.91 0.45
CA GLU A 334 25.96 -4.94 -0.97
C GLU A 334 25.88 -3.55 -1.61
N GLU A 335 24.78 -2.82 -1.34
CA GLU A 335 24.53 -1.53 -1.99
C GLU A 335 25.24 -0.35 -1.30
N PHE A 336 25.32 -0.37 0.03
CA PHE A 336 25.82 0.77 0.81
C PHE A 336 27.07 0.47 1.64
N GLY A 337 27.54 -0.77 1.68
CA GLY A 337 28.65 -1.18 2.51
C GLY A 337 28.35 -1.17 4.01
N ILE A 338 27.09 -1.21 4.39
CA ILE A 338 26.64 -1.25 5.79
C ILE A 338 26.65 -2.70 6.29
N ASP A 339 27.58 -3.04 7.16
CA ASP A 339 27.65 -4.36 7.76
C ASP A 339 26.62 -4.58 8.89
N ALA A 340 26.56 -5.80 9.43
CA ALA A 340 25.59 -6.16 10.46
C ALA A 340 25.75 -5.31 11.74
N SER A 341 26.98 -4.94 12.12
CA SER A 341 27.22 -4.13 13.32
C SER A 341 26.79 -2.68 13.12
N GLN A 342 27.02 -2.14 11.94
CA GLN A 342 26.54 -0.81 11.55
C GLN A 342 25.00 -0.81 11.44
N TYR A 343 24.40 -1.90 10.93
CA TYR A 343 22.94 -2.06 10.87
C TYR A 343 22.31 -1.96 12.27
N GLU A 344 22.84 -2.67 13.26
CA GLU A 344 22.36 -2.58 14.65
C GLU A 344 22.47 -1.16 15.22
N TYR A 345 23.54 -0.44 14.88
CA TYR A 345 23.74 0.95 15.32
C TYR A 345 22.73 1.92 14.70
N ILE A 346 22.45 1.79 13.38
CA ILE A 346 21.58 2.75 12.66
C ILE A 346 20.09 2.40 12.74
N THR A 347 19.73 1.22 13.25
CA THR A 347 18.35 0.76 13.36
C THR A 347 17.91 0.60 14.81
N GLY A 348 16.63 0.54 15.02
CA GLY A 348 16.02 0.21 16.31
C GLY A 348 15.21 -1.07 16.24
N LYS A 349 14.64 -1.46 17.36
CA LYS A 349 13.70 -2.59 17.41
C LYS A 349 12.50 -2.32 16.48
N ASP A 350 12.06 -3.36 15.78
CA ASP A 350 10.92 -3.30 14.86
C ASP A 350 11.07 -2.19 13.77
N SER A 351 12.30 -1.96 13.31
CA SER A 351 12.62 -0.94 12.30
C SER A 351 12.06 -1.25 10.90
N ILE A 352 11.72 -2.51 10.61
CA ILE A 352 11.23 -2.97 9.31
C ILE A 352 9.71 -3.03 9.31
N SER A 353 9.11 -2.36 8.31
CA SER A 353 7.68 -2.44 8.03
C SER A 353 7.46 -2.90 6.59
N VAL A 354 6.80 -4.05 6.40
CA VAL A 354 6.41 -4.55 5.08
C VAL A 354 5.02 -4.01 4.75
N LEU A 355 4.88 -3.33 3.62
CA LEU A 355 3.65 -2.62 3.25
C LEU A 355 2.80 -3.38 2.23
N ALA A 356 3.46 -4.04 1.26
CA ALA A 356 2.77 -4.68 0.15
C ALA A 356 3.64 -5.75 -0.52
N PHE A 357 2.97 -6.64 -1.24
CA PHE A 357 3.55 -7.31 -2.41
C PHE A 357 3.12 -6.52 -3.62
N ASP A 358 4.04 -6.13 -4.47
CA ASP A 358 3.77 -5.39 -5.70
C ASP A 358 4.30 -6.11 -6.94
N PHE A 359 3.66 -5.80 -8.05
CA PHE A 359 3.99 -6.33 -9.37
C PHE A 359 4.54 -5.19 -10.24
N GLU A 360 5.70 -5.40 -10.83
CA GLU A 360 6.32 -4.50 -11.81
C GLU A 360 5.99 -4.98 -13.23
N GLY A 361 5.06 -4.28 -13.87
CA GLY A 361 4.53 -4.71 -15.18
C GLY A 361 5.48 -4.55 -16.35
N ASP A 362 6.56 -3.78 -16.24
CA ASP A 362 7.54 -3.60 -17.31
C ASP A 362 8.67 -4.63 -17.30
N ILE A 363 8.94 -5.25 -16.17
CA ILE A 363 9.98 -6.27 -16.01
C ILE A 363 9.47 -7.60 -15.46
N TYR A 364 8.17 -7.71 -15.25
CA TYR A 364 7.51 -8.91 -14.72
C TYR A 364 8.15 -9.45 -13.43
N ASN A 365 8.39 -8.56 -12.47
CA ASN A 365 8.87 -8.95 -11.15
C ASN A 365 7.75 -8.85 -10.12
N ILE A 366 7.80 -9.72 -9.11
CA ILE A 366 7.03 -9.55 -7.88
C ILE A 366 7.98 -9.10 -6.80
N SER A 367 7.61 -8.04 -6.09
CA SER A 367 8.48 -7.43 -5.10
C SER A 367 7.82 -7.30 -3.74
N LEU A 368 8.64 -7.42 -2.70
CA LEU A 368 8.25 -7.17 -1.31
C LEU A 368 8.55 -5.71 -0.97
N MET A 369 7.52 -4.87 -0.99
CA MET A 369 7.66 -3.45 -0.65
C MET A 369 7.87 -3.26 0.85
N THR A 370 9.05 -2.77 1.23
CA THR A 370 9.51 -2.71 2.61
C THR A 370 10.04 -1.31 2.95
N VAL A 371 9.73 -0.83 4.14
CA VAL A 371 10.26 0.42 4.69
C VAL A 371 11.18 0.08 5.86
N LEU A 372 12.41 0.58 5.81
CA LEU A 372 13.37 0.55 6.90
C LEU A 372 13.43 1.92 7.59
N ASN A 373 13.10 1.96 8.87
CA ASN A 373 13.16 3.16 9.70
C ASN A 373 14.51 3.24 10.42
N LEU A 374 15.31 4.25 10.08
CA LEU A 374 16.57 4.50 10.78
C LEU A 374 16.38 5.36 12.02
N THR A 375 17.18 5.11 13.04
CA THR A 375 17.30 5.95 14.25
C THR A 375 18.19 7.16 14.04
N VAL A 376 19.00 7.15 12.98
CA VAL A 376 19.96 8.19 12.61
C VAL A 376 19.40 9.14 11.57
N THR A 377 19.95 10.36 11.50
CA THR A 377 19.59 11.34 10.45
C THR A 377 20.19 10.96 9.11
N TYR A 378 19.73 11.60 8.04
CA TYR A 378 20.28 11.39 6.70
C TYR A 378 21.80 11.66 6.65
N ASP A 379 22.25 12.74 7.27
CA ASP A 379 23.68 13.12 7.26
C ASP A 379 24.56 12.13 8.05
N GLN A 380 23.99 11.51 9.09
CA GLN A 380 24.67 10.43 9.83
C GLN A 380 24.71 9.16 8.97
N PHE A 381 23.62 8.77 8.36
CA PHE A 381 23.59 7.62 7.45
C PHE A 381 24.55 7.78 6.27
N ALA A 382 24.57 8.95 5.63
CA ALA A 382 25.48 9.24 4.53
C ALA A 382 26.97 9.13 4.94
N ARG A 383 27.30 9.49 6.20
CA ARG A 383 28.66 9.29 6.73
C ARG A 383 29.02 7.82 6.91
N GLU A 384 28.06 6.99 7.38
CA GLU A 384 28.31 5.55 7.51
C GLU A 384 28.56 4.90 6.15
N VAL A 385 27.74 5.23 5.14
CA VAL A 385 27.89 4.75 3.76
C VAL A 385 29.26 5.15 3.16
N ASN A 386 29.73 6.36 3.44
CA ASN A 386 31.02 6.86 2.92
C ASN A 386 32.26 6.30 3.64
N ARG A 387 32.08 5.57 4.75
CA ARG A 387 33.20 4.89 5.43
C ARG A 387 33.73 3.68 4.64
N ASN A 388 32.99 3.20 3.65
CA ASN A 388 33.35 2.06 2.82
C ASN A 388 33.48 2.47 1.33
N PRO A 389 34.56 3.16 0.93
CA PRO A 389 34.66 3.75 -0.41
C PRO A 389 34.96 2.73 -1.55
N GLU A 390 35.29 1.47 -1.24
CA GLU A 390 35.85 0.52 -2.21
C GLU A 390 34.81 -0.36 -2.93
N LYS A 391 33.51 -0.17 -2.67
CA LYS A 391 32.47 -0.95 -3.38
C LYS A 391 32.10 -0.30 -4.71
N ASP A 392 31.95 -1.13 -5.74
CA ASP A 392 31.32 -0.78 -7.01
C ASP A 392 29.88 -0.31 -6.75
N LYS A 393 29.74 0.99 -6.51
CA LYS A 393 28.44 1.59 -6.22
C LYS A 393 27.54 1.47 -7.45
N GLU A 394 26.37 0.88 -7.26
CA GLU A 394 25.36 0.81 -8.31
C GLU A 394 24.73 2.17 -8.63
N TYR A 395 25.09 3.21 -7.89
CA TYR A 395 24.55 4.56 -8.01
C TYR A 395 25.66 5.62 -8.08
N ASP A 396 25.40 6.68 -8.83
CA ASP A 396 26.32 7.82 -8.97
C ASP A 396 26.18 8.82 -7.80
N GLU A 397 24.98 8.99 -7.26
CA GLU A 397 24.68 9.97 -6.24
C GLU A 397 23.59 9.45 -5.26
N MET A 398 23.70 9.84 -3.99
CA MET A 398 22.69 9.59 -2.95
C MET A 398 22.13 10.92 -2.41
N LYS A 399 20.81 11.02 -2.27
CA LYS A 399 20.12 12.22 -1.79
C LYS A 399 19.07 11.89 -0.72
N GLY A 400 18.81 12.86 0.17
CA GLY A 400 17.72 12.81 1.15
C GLY A 400 16.49 13.58 0.67
N LEU A 401 15.43 12.88 0.29
CA LEU A 401 14.16 13.46 -0.10
C LEU A 401 13.24 13.65 1.11
N ASN A 402 12.81 14.87 1.41
CA ASN A 402 11.86 15.10 2.49
C ASN A 402 10.51 14.44 2.18
N LEU A 403 10.02 13.59 3.10
CA LEU A 403 8.74 12.88 2.98
C LEU A 403 7.57 13.79 2.61
N LYS A 404 7.54 15.03 3.13
CA LYS A 404 6.46 15.99 2.84
C LYS A 404 6.40 16.45 1.37
N LYS A 405 7.49 16.29 0.62
CA LYS A 405 7.55 16.65 -0.81
C LYS A 405 6.99 15.57 -1.73
N ILE A 406 6.77 14.36 -1.21
CA ILE A 406 6.31 13.21 -2.02
C ILE A 406 5.03 13.51 -2.81
N PRO A 407 3.94 14.08 -2.24
CA PRO A 407 2.74 14.36 -3.02
C PRO A 407 2.98 15.32 -4.20
N TYR A 408 3.88 16.28 -4.05
CA TYR A 408 4.28 17.18 -5.13
C TYR A 408 5.05 16.44 -6.23
N ILE A 409 5.98 15.56 -5.86
CA ILE A 409 6.75 14.74 -6.81
C ILE A 409 5.82 13.83 -7.60
N LEU A 410 4.89 13.19 -6.92
CA LEU A 410 3.90 12.31 -7.54
C LEU A 410 2.94 13.07 -8.46
N TRP A 411 2.65 14.32 -8.14
CA TRP A 411 1.84 15.20 -8.99
C TRP A 411 2.60 15.66 -10.24
N LEU A 412 3.90 15.99 -10.14
CA LEU A 412 4.74 16.36 -11.29
C LEU A 412 4.80 15.24 -12.35
N GLY A 413 4.63 13.99 -11.91
CA GLY A 413 4.68 12.83 -12.81
C GLY A 413 6.09 12.39 -13.17
N ASP A 414 6.18 11.50 -14.16
CA ASP A 414 7.37 10.69 -14.45
C ASP A 414 8.15 11.15 -15.68
N LYS A 415 7.72 12.18 -16.40
CA LYS A 415 8.35 12.58 -17.66
C LYS A 415 9.03 13.93 -17.53
N LEU A 416 10.34 13.91 -17.82
CA LEU A 416 11.07 15.11 -18.17
C LEU A 416 10.71 15.53 -19.60
N GLU A 417 10.88 16.82 -19.94
CA GLU A 417 10.61 17.38 -21.28
C GLU A 417 11.34 16.62 -22.43
N ASN A 418 12.45 15.95 -22.10
CA ASN A 418 13.24 15.15 -23.05
C ASN A 418 12.78 13.69 -23.15
N GLY A 419 11.66 13.30 -22.54
CA GLY A 419 11.12 11.93 -22.54
C GLY A 419 11.83 10.94 -21.62
N LYS A 420 12.87 11.36 -20.86
CA LYS A 420 13.54 10.54 -19.86
C LYS A 420 12.70 10.51 -18.57
N TYR A 421 12.78 9.40 -17.86
CA TYR A 421 12.14 9.27 -16.56
C TYR A 421 12.95 10.03 -15.49
N LEU A 422 12.29 10.88 -14.71
CA LEU A 422 12.91 11.52 -13.54
C LEU A 422 13.17 10.49 -12.44
N TYR A 423 12.18 9.64 -12.17
CA TYR A 423 12.28 8.54 -11.22
C TYR A 423 12.15 7.19 -11.94
N HIS A 424 12.83 6.18 -11.43
CA HIS A 424 12.58 4.80 -11.84
C HIS A 424 11.09 4.48 -11.69
N PRO A 425 10.41 3.84 -12.66
CA PRO A 425 8.96 3.64 -12.63
C PRO A 425 8.42 3.03 -11.34
N SER A 426 9.09 2.02 -10.78
CA SER A 426 8.68 1.40 -9.51
C SER A 426 8.79 2.34 -8.30
N SER A 427 9.58 3.41 -8.39
CA SER A 427 9.77 4.37 -7.31
C SER A 427 8.50 5.16 -6.97
N TYR A 428 7.62 5.39 -7.94
CA TYR A 428 6.38 6.14 -7.70
C TYR A 428 5.44 5.41 -6.76
N LEU A 429 5.20 4.10 -6.97
CA LEU A 429 4.39 3.28 -6.06
C LEU A 429 5.03 3.20 -4.68
N ARG A 430 6.36 3.04 -4.60
CA ARG A 430 7.11 3.02 -3.34
C ARG A 430 6.95 4.33 -2.56
N LEU A 431 7.09 5.48 -3.22
CA LEU A 431 6.87 6.80 -2.62
C LEU A 431 5.43 6.96 -2.11
N TYR A 432 4.45 6.58 -2.94
CA TYR A 432 3.05 6.65 -2.60
C TYR A 432 2.72 5.85 -1.34
N LEU A 433 3.09 4.56 -1.31
CA LEU A 433 2.83 3.69 -0.15
C LEU A 433 3.59 4.17 1.09
N THR A 434 4.84 4.63 0.94
CA THR A 434 5.61 5.20 2.04
C THR A 434 4.93 6.43 2.61
N TYR A 435 4.46 7.35 1.77
CA TYR A 435 3.76 8.55 2.27
C TYR A 435 2.49 8.20 3.04
N ILE A 436 1.69 7.24 2.53
CA ILE A 436 0.47 6.79 3.22
C ILE A 436 0.82 6.12 4.55
N HIS A 437 1.88 5.34 4.60
CA HIS A 437 2.37 4.70 5.83
C HIS A 437 2.61 5.74 6.95
N TYR A 438 3.23 6.87 6.62
CA TYR A 438 3.53 7.91 7.61
C TYR A 438 2.39 8.88 7.90
N TYR A 439 1.60 9.22 6.90
CA TYR A 439 0.67 10.35 6.99
C TYR A 439 -0.79 10.01 6.72
N GLY A 440 -1.06 8.84 6.18
CA GLY A 440 -2.41 8.36 5.83
C GLY A 440 -2.97 8.97 4.54
N ILE A 441 -3.98 8.28 4.00
CA ILE A 441 -4.61 8.57 2.72
C ILE A 441 -5.21 10.00 2.67
N LYS A 442 -5.92 10.41 3.73
CA LYS A 442 -6.58 11.73 3.78
C LYS A 442 -5.58 12.86 3.58
N LYS A 443 -4.41 12.77 4.21
CA LYS A 443 -3.38 13.79 4.08
C LYS A 443 -2.74 13.74 2.70
N PHE A 444 -2.54 12.55 2.14
CA PHE A 444 -2.03 12.39 0.79
C PHE A 444 -2.93 13.10 -0.23
N VAL A 445 -4.23 12.79 -0.27
CA VAL A 445 -5.19 13.40 -1.20
C VAL A 445 -5.17 14.93 -1.08
N LYS A 446 -5.19 15.44 0.15
CA LYS A 446 -5.16 16.91 0.39
C LYS A 446 -3.91 17.58 -0.16
N GLU A 447 -2.72 17.02 0.12
CA GLU A 447 -1.45 17.63 -0.32
C GLU A 447 -1.20 17.44 -1.83
N TYR A 448 -1.67 16.33 -2.42
CA TYR A 448 -1.61 16.09 -3.86
C TYR A 448 -2.47 17.09 -4.64
N GLU A 449 -3.72 17.33 -4.22
CA GLU A 449 -4.60 18.35 -4.84
C GLU A 449 -4.07 19.76 -4.66
N LYS A 450 -3.38 20.05 -3.55
CA LYS A 450 -2.73 21.34 -3.33
C LYS A 450 -1.53 21.55 -4.26
N ALA A 451 -0.82 20.49 -4.62
CA ALA A 451 0.30 20.55 -5.54
C ALA A 451 -0.13 20.94 -6.97
N GLY A 452 -1.39 20.63 -7.35
CA GLY A 452 -1.97 20.95 -8.65
C GLY A 452 -2.57 22.36 -8.76
N LYS A 453 -2.57 23.12 -7.67
CA LYS A 453 -3.06 24.53 -7.63
C LYS A 453 -1.91 25.51 -7.63
#